data_a470fdb3a3ce756dfbb7ffe72915259f
#
_entry.id   a470fdb3a3ce756dfbb7ffe72915259f
#
_cell.length_a   1.000
_cell.length_b   1.000
_cell.length_c   1.000
_cell.angle_alpha   90.00
_cell.angle_beta   90.00
_cell.angle_gamma   90.00
#
_symmetry.space_group_name_H-M   'P 1'
#
loop_
_entity.id
_entity.type
_entity.pdbx_description
1 polymer ?
#
loop_
_entity_poly.entity_id
_entity_poly.type
_entity_poly.pdbx_seq_one_letter_code
_entity_poly.pdbx_strand_id
1 'polypeptide(L)'
;MKKVEKPKKPLIFYYLIALIILVLLNTFLFPNILGKNKVKEVDYGTFLTMVEGKEVSKVELNGDTIYFTDNSEEPKYYETTTFDDPNLVNRLEDAGCEFGRVAQQEMNPLLSFFLVWILPLLIFWALGQWLAKKMMAKMGGGAAGNPFMQFGKSNAKVYVESTTGITFQDVAGEDEAKELLTEIVDFLHNPQKYTEIGAVCPKGALLVGPPGPGKTLLAKAVAGEANVPFFSISGSEFVEMFVGMGASKVRDLFKQANEKAPCIVFIDEIDTIGKKRDNAGYGGNDEREQTLNQLLTEMDGFDASKGVVILAATNRPDSLDPALLRPGRFDRRIPVELPDLKGREEILKVHAKKVRLGDDIDFNAIARAASGASGAELANMVNEAALRAVRENRKYVTQADLEESIETVIAGYQKKNQVLSSKEKLIVSYHEIGHALVAALQTNSAPVTKITIIPRTSGALGYTMQVESEERNLMTQEELINKIATLTGGRCAEKLIFNSITTGASNDIEQATKLARAMITRYGMSDRFGMVALETQNNPYLGGDSSLSCSPQTAADIDQMVVDTVKHGYDTAMDLLEKNQKKLHELAKYLYEKETITGEEFMQILTRTETLEEAEGK
;
A
#
# COMPACT_ATOMS: atom_id res chain seq x y z
N MET A 1 -35.83 -0.60 -4.65
CA MET A 1 -35.05 0.63 -4.41
C MET A 1 -34.87 0.80 -2.91
N LYS A 2 -33.67 0.45 -2.35
CA LYS A 2 -33.34 0.69 -0.95
C LYS A 2 -32.85 2.15 -0.84
N LYS A 3 -33.50 2.95 0.03
CA LYS A 3 -33.07 4.31 0.36
C LYS A 3 -31.67 4.24 0.96
N VAL A 4 -30.70 4.91 0.31
CA VAL A 4 -29.35 5.13 0.85
C VAL A 4 -29.48 6.10 2.01
N GLU A 5 -29.25 5.65 3.24
CA GLU A 5 -29.14 6.52 4.42
C GLU A 5 -27.87 7.37 4.30
N LYS A 6 -28.04 8.69 4.43
CA LYS A 6 -26.91 9.63 4.44
C LYS A 6 -26.02 9.34 5.66
N PRO A 7 -24.70 9.41 5.54
CA PRO A 7 -23.78 9.17 6.65
C PRO A 7 -24.05 10.16 7.79
N LYS A 8 -24.25 9.66 8.99
CA LYS A 8 -24.46 10.47 10.20
C LYS A 8 -23.14 11.20 10.52
N LYS A 9 -23.21 12.54 10.64
CA LYS A 9 -22.04 13.36 10.99
C LYS A 9 -21.49 12.94 12.35
N PRO A 10 -20.14 12.93 12.54
CA PRO A 10 -19.53 12.51 13.80
C PRO A 10 -19.92 13.43 14.95
N LEU A 11 -20.01 12.89 16.17
CA LEU A 11 -20.48 13.58 17.39
C LEU A 11 -19.69 14.88 17.66
N ILE A 12 -18.41 14.89 17.32
CA ILE A 12 -17.51 16.03 17.44
C ILE A 12 -18.00 17.27 16.66
N PHE A 13 -18.71 17.06 15.54
CA PHE A 13 -19.29 18.13 14.73
C PHE A 13 -20.40 18.89 15.48
N TYR A 14 -21.20 18.18 16.28
CA TYR A 14 -22.26 18.80 17.09
C TYR A 14 -21.70 19.54 18.29
N TYR A 15 -20.62 19.04 18.90
CA TYR A 15 -19.90 19.74 19.97
C TYR A 15 -19.24 21.02 19.46
N LEU A 16 -18.68 21.00 18.26
CA LEU A 16 -18.05 22.18 17.65
C LEU A 16 -19.09 23.25 17.30
N ILE A 17 -20.25 22.86 16.81
CA ILE A 17 -21.38 23.77 16.56
C ILE A 17 -21.89 24.36 17.87
N ALA A 18 -22.06 23.55 18.93
CA ALA A 18 -22.51 24.03 20.24
C ALA A 18 -21.49 25.01 20.85
N LEU A 19 -20.20 24.76 20.72
CA LEU A 19 -19.13 25.67 21.15
C LEU A 19 -19.18 27.00 20.39
N ILE A 20 -19.33 26.96 19.06
CA ILE A 20 -19.47 28.16 18.23
C ILE A 20 -20.70 28.96 18.62
N ILE A 21 -21.84 28.29 18.85
CA ILE A 21 -23.07 28.98 19.32
C ILE A 21 -22.85 29.61 20.69
N LEU A 22 -22.16 28.96 21.61
CA LEU A 22 -21.88 29.48 22.95
C LEU A 22 -20.93 30.67 22.91
N VAL A 23 -19.92 30.65 22.05
CA VAL A 23 -19.03 31.80 21.80
C VAL A 23 -19.80 32.97 21.19
N LEU A 24 -20.67 32.72 20.20
CA LEU A 24 -21.50 33.75 19.56
C LEU A 24 -22.51 34.36 20.57
N LEU A 25 -23.14 33.54 21.39
CA LEU A 25 -24.03 33.99 22.46
C LEU A 25 -23.30 34.87 23.48
N ASN A 26 -22.09 34.48 23.89
CA ASN A 26 -21.29 35.23 24.83
C ASN A 26 -20.78 36.56 24.25
N THR A 27 -20.46 36.58 22.94
CA THR A 27 -19.89 37.77 22.28
C THR A 27 -20.97 38.77 21.85
N PHE A 28 -22.15 38.29 21.43
CA PHE A 28 -23.18 39.15 20.82
C PHE A 28 -24.46 39.36 21.66
N LEU A 29 -24.87 38.36 22.45
CA LEU A 29 -26.13 38.46 23.21
C LEU A 29 -25.95 38.99 24.63
N PHE A 30 -24.93 38.56 25.35
CA PHE A 30 -24.69 38.96 26.74
C PHE A 30 -24.39 40.46 26.90
N PRO A 31 -23.61 41.12 26.03
CA PRO A 31 -23.39 42.58 26.14
C PRO A 31 -24.65 43.40 25.87
N ASN A 32 -25.59 42.88 25.05
CA ASN A 32 -26.82 43.61 24.69
C ASN A 32 -27.96 43.44 25.73
N ILE A 33 -27.95 42.37 26.56
CA ILE A 33 -29.01 42.09 27.54
C ILE A 33 -28.71 42.81 28.87
N LEU A 34 -27.45 43.13 29.20
CA LEU A 34 -27.03 43.86 30.39
C LEU A 34 -26.98 45.38 30.18
N GLY A 35 -27.88 45.92 29.36
CA GLY A 35 -28.31 47.31 29.30
C GLY A 35 -27.18 48.35 29.34
N LYS A 36 -26.49 48.58 28.23
CA LYS A 36 -25.89 49.88 27.96
C LYS A 36 -26.97 50.77 27.33
N ASN A 37 -27.48 51.77 28.08
CA ASN A 37 -28.14 52.95 27.46
C ASN A 37 -27.21 53.42 26.33
N LYS A 38 -27.78 53.87 25.22
CA LYS A 38 -26.99 54.38 24.09
C LYS A 38 -26.23 55.62 24.56
N VAL A 39 -25.03 55.45 25.03
CA VAL A 39 -24.12 56.52 25.44
C VAL A 39 -23.43 56.99 24.19
N LYS A 40 -23.41 58.28 23.91
CA LYS A 40 -22.77 58.88 22.76
C LYS A 40 -21.38 59.37 23.14
N GLU A 41 -20.36 58.82 22.52
CA GLU A 41 -18.98 59.27 22.72
C GLU A 41 -18.75 60.63 22.08
N VAL A 42 -18.16 61.57 22.82
CA VAL A 42 -17.79 62.91 22.35
C VAL A 42 -16.37 63.23 22.83
N ASP A 43 -15.70 64.13 22.11
CA ASP A 43 -14.38 64.60 22.52
C ASP A 43 -14.42 65.55 23.72
N TYR A 44 -13.30 65.64 24.46
CA TYR A 44 -13.20 66.45 25.69
C TYR A 44 -13.44 67.94 25.44
N GLY A 45 -13.07 68.47 24.27
CA GLY A 45 -13.33 69.86 23.89
C GLY A 45 -14.82 70.16 23.72
N THR A 46 -15.58 69.21 23.12
CA THR A 46 -17.04 69.30 23.02
C THR A 46 -17.69 69.26 24.41
N PHE A 47 -17.22 68.39 25.32
CA PHE A 47 -17.67 68.35 26.70
C PHE A 47 -17.47 69.69 27.42
N LEU A 48 -16.27 70.30 27.31
CA LEU A 48 -16.01 71.61 27.91
C LEU A 48 -16.93 72.73 27.35
N THR A 49 -17.16 72.70 26.03
CA THR A 49 -18.06 73.67 25.38
C THR A 49 -19.50 73.53 25.91
N MET A 50 -19.97 72.29 26.11
CA MET A 50 -21.30 72.03 26.68
C MET A 50 -21.38 72.42 28.17
N VAL A 51 -20.29 72.28 28.93
CA VAL A 51 -20.21 72.73 30.35
C VAL A 51 -20.25 74.28 30.41
N GLU A 52 -19.45 74.97 29.59
CA GLU A 52 -19.45 76.45 29.54
C GLU A 52 -20.78 77.02 29.05
N GLY A 53 -21.45 76.29 28.11
CA GLY A 53 -22.79 76.64 27.61
C GLY A 53 -23.92 76.35 28.60
N LYS A 54 -23.64 75.77 29.79
CA LYS A 54 -24.60 75.31 30.80
C LYS A 54 -25.63 74.29 30.29
N GLU A 55 -25.21 73.47 29.33
CA GLU A 55 -26.04 72.44 28.68
C GLU A 55 -25.94 71.10 29.42
N VAL A 56 -25.01 70.96 30.36
CA VAL A 56 -24.78 69.74 31.16
C VAL A 56 -25.49 69.78 32.49
N SER A 57 -26.23 68.69 32.79
CA SER A 57 -26.99 68.58 34.04
C SER A 57 -26.19 67.84 35.13
N LYS A 58 -25.65 66.68 34.79
CA LYS A 58 -24.96 65.84 35.76
C LYS A 58 -23.69 65.27 35.18
N VAL A 59 -22.61 65.23 35.94
CA VAL A 59 -21.31 64.70 35.57
C VAL A 59 -20.88 63.64 36.57
N GLU A 60 -20.56 62.39 36.06
CA GLU A 60 -20.05 61.29 36.88
C GLU A 60 -18.67 60.88 36.39
N LEU A 61 -17.68 60.91 37.24
CA LEU A 61 -16.32 60.48 36.98
C LEU A 61 -16.16 58.99 37.38
N ASN A 62 -15.82 58.14 36.42
CA ASN A 62 -15.56 56.71 36.66
C ASN A 62 -14.19 56.33 36.11
N GLY A 63 -13.15 56.29 36.95
CA GLY A 63 -11.76 56.13 36.49
C GLY A 63 -11.33 57.30 35.61
N ASP A 64 -10.92 56.99 34.38
CA ASP A 64 -10.49 57.97 33.38
C ASP A 64 -11.61 58.37 32.38
N THR A 65 -12.85 57.96 32.65
CA THR A 65 -13.99 58.27 31.78
C THR A 65 -14.98 59.16 32.50
N ILE A 66 -15.43 60.22 31.86
CA ILE A 66 -16.46 61.14 32.33
C ILE A 66 -17.76 60.80 31.63
N TYR A 67 -18.77 60.41 32.39
CA TYR A 67 -20.15 60.24 31.94
C TYR A 67 -20.95 61.54 32.30
N PHE A 68 -21.69 62.06 31.35
CA PHE A 68 -22.51 63.24 31.62
C PHE A 68 -23.84 63.20 30.90
N THR A 69 -24.82 63.98 31.38
CA THR A 69 -26.15 64.11 30.81
C THR A 69 -26.41 65.57 30.43
N ASP A 70 -27.10 65.78 29.34
CA ASP A 70 -27.54 67.14 28.95
C ASP A 70 -28.82 67.56 29.70
N ASN A 71 -29.13 68.87 29.58
CA ASN A 71 -30.32 69.51 30.23
C ASN A 71 -31.58 69.38 29.34
N SER A 72 -31.66 68.50 28.32
CA SER A 72 -32.83 68.38 27.46
C SER A 72 -33.98 67.68 28.17
N GLU A 73 -35.24 67.87 27.70
CA GLU A 73 -36.44 67.17 28.23
C GLU A 73 -36.33 65.66 28.18
N GLU A 74 -35.57 65.12 27.24
CA GLU A 74 -35.14 63.71 27.20
C GLU A 74 -33.62 63.66 27.41
N PRO A 75 -33.11 63.37 28.63
CA PRO A 75 -31.67 63.39 28.92
C PRO A 75 -30.88 62.41 28.07
N LYS A 76 -29.93 62.88 27.29
CA LYS A 76 -29.02 62.01 26.52
C LYS A 76 -27.75 61.76 27.33
N TYR A 77 -27.27 60.55 27.26
CA TYR A 77 -26.06 60.15 27.96
C TYR A 77 -24.87 60.24 27.03
N TYR A 78 -23.82 60.92 27.52
CA TYR A 78 -22.57 61.10 26.81
C TYR A 78 -21.41 60.55 27.62
N GLU A 79 -20.35 60.12 26.90
CA GLU A 79 -19.09 59.71 27.54
C GLU A 79 -17.93 60.42 26.84
N THR A 80 -16.93 60.80 27.64
CA THR A 80 -15.66 61.33 27.15
C THR A 80 -14.52 60.86 28.05
N THR A 81 -13.31 60.82 27.51
CA THR A 81 -12.12 60.50 28.29
C THR A 81 -11.64 61.75 29.05
N THR A 82 -11.28 61.61 30.34
CA THR A 82 -10.76 62.75 31.09
C THR A 82 -9.42 63.25 30.55
N PHE A 83 -9.23 64.56 30.59
CA PHE A 83 -7.95 65.18 30.33
C PHE A 83 -7.41 65.75 31.64
N ASP A 84 -6.09 65.82 31.80
CA ASP A 84 -5.48 66.32 33.04
C ASP A 84 -5.70 67.84 33.16
N ASP A 85 -6.94 68.24 33.55
CA ASP A 85 -7.37 69.62 33.73
C ASP A 85 -7.58 69.94 35.20
N PRO A 86 -6.63 70.64 35.87
CA PRO A 86 -6.74 71.05 37.25
C PRO A 86 -7.91 71.95 37.53
N ASN A 87 -8.47 72.60 36.50
CA ASN A 87 -9.58 73.56 36.69
C ASN A 87 -10.97 72.98 36.40
N LEU A 88 -11.05 71.71 36.07
CA LEU A 88 -12.31 71.05 35.72
C LEU A 88 -13.37 71.18 36.80
N VAL A 89 -13.00 71.01 38.09
CA VAL A 89 -13.91 71.12 39.22
C VAL A 89 -14.49 72.54 39.32
N ASN A 90 -13.65 73.57 39.16
CA ASN A 90 -14.10 74.96 39.23
C ASN A 90 -15.04 75.29 38.04
N ARG A 91 -14.77 74.77 36.85
CA ARG A 91 -15.65 74.96 35.67
C ARG A 91 -17.00 74.28 35.84
N LEU A 92 -17.03 73.09 36.46
CA LEU A 92 -18.27 72.38 36.75
C LEU A 92 -19.10 73.08 37.79
N GLU A 93 -18.43 73.68 38.81
CA GLU A 93 -19.06 74.47 39.87
C GLU A 93 -19.65 75.77 39.35
N ASP A 94 -18.90 76.50 38.49
CA ASP A 94 -19.35 77.74 37.83
C ASP A 94 -20.50 77.47 36.84
N ALA A 95 -20.54 76.31 36.22
CA ALA A 95 -21.62 75.89 35.34
C ALA A 95 -22.88 75.44 36.09
N GLY A 96 -22.77 75.19 37.41
CA GLY A 96 -23.88 74.72 38.21
C GLY A 96 -24.30 73.29 38.01
N CYS A 97 -23.39 72.46 37.53
CA CYS A 97 -23.61 71.01 37.25
C CYS A 97 -23.53 70.22 38.57
N GLU A 98 -24.37 69.20 38.68
CA GLU A 98 -24.14 68.17 39.74
C GLU A 98 -22.99 67.26 39.30
N PHE A 99 -21.94 67.17 40.11
CA PHE A 99 -20.82 66.29 39.80
C PHE A 99 -20.40 65.44 40.97
N GLY A 100 -19.94 64.19 40.66
CA GLY A 100 -19.49 63.26 41.66
C GLY A 100 -18.58 62.17 41.11
N ARG A 101 -17.82 61.52 41.98
CA ARG A 101 -17.01 60.35 41.59
C ARG A 101 -17.75 59.10 42.08
N VAL A 102 -18.06 58.21 41.13
CA VAL A 102 -18.69 56.92 41.45
C VAL A 102 -17.62 55.96 41.94
N ALA A 103 -17.78 55.41 43.12
CA ALA A 103 -16.94 54.32 43.59
C ALA A 103 -17.26 53.07 42.79
N GLN A 104 -16.27 52.48 42.11
CA GLN A 104 -16.43 51.20 41.41
C GLN A 104 -16.87 50.15 42.45
N GLN A 105 -18.09 49.64 42.34
CA GLN A 105 -18.46 48.37 42.96
C GLN A 105 -17.85 47.25 42.14
N GLU A 106 -16.59 46.85 42.42
CA GLU A 106 -16.00 45.64 41.86
C GLU A 106 -16.80 44.45 42.38
N MET A 107 -17.40 43.72 41.43
CA MET A 107 -17.96 42.41 41.74
C MET A 107 -16.81 41.52 42.25
N ASN A 108 -17.09 40.77 43.32
CA ASN A 108 -16.13 39.86 43.92
C ASN A 108 -15.41 39.05 42.83
N PRO A 109 -14.07 39.12 42.68
CA PRO A 109 -13.32 38.49 41.61
C PRO A 109 -13.58 36.97 41.51
N LEU A 110 -13.84 36.31 42.64
CA LEU A 110 -14.21 34.90 42.71
C LEU A 110 -15.59 34.62 42.10
N LEU A 111 -16.55 35.54 42.29
CA LEU A 111 -17.90 35.37 41.73
C LEU A 111 -17.91 35.61 40.23
N SER A 112 -17.16 36.59 39.75
CA SER A 112 -17.02 36.85 38.32
C SER A 112 -16.29 35.69 37.58
N PHE A 113 -15.22 35.14 38.17
CA PHE A 113 -14.54 33.96 37.66
C PHE A 113 -15.47 32.76 37.60
N PHE A 114 -16.25 32.51 38.65
CA PHE A 114 -17.21 31.40 38.69
C PHE A 114 -18.28 31.53 37.59
N LEU A 115 -18.88 32.72 37.44
CA LEU A 115 -19.94 32.96 36.47
C LEU A 115 -19.45 32.90 35.01
N VAL A 116 -18.24 33.39 34.76
CA VAL A 116 -17.70 33.47 33.39
C VAL A 116 -17.07 32.15 32.94
N TRP A 117 -16.39 31.43 33.83
CA TRP A 117 -15.61 30.25 33.47
C TRP A 117 -16.19 28.90 33.92
N ILE A 118 -16.74 28.83 35.13
CA ILE A 118 -17.18 27.56 35.73
C ILE A 118 -18.65 27.26 35.37
N LEU A 119 -19.52 28.23 35.48
CA LEU A 119 -20.95 28.04 35.22
C LEU A 119 -21.26 27.56 33.80
N PRO A 120 -20.67 28.08 32.71
CA PRO A 120 -20.87 27.57 31.36
C PRO A 120 -20.41 26.12 31.21
N LEU A 121 -19.30 25.73 31.85
CA LEU A 121 -18.80 24.36 31.85
C LEU A 121 -19.76 23.39 32.54
N LEU A 122 -20.33 23.79 33.67
CA LEU A 122 -21.33 23.00 34.41
C LEU A 122 -22.62 22.84 33.60
N ILE A 123 -23.09 23.91 32.96
CA ILE A 123 -24.27 23.85 32.06
C ILE A 123 -24.00 22.92 30.89
N PHE A 124 -22.81 23.01 30.29
CA PHE A 124 -22.40 22.13 29.17
C PHE A 124 -22.31 20.66 29.58
N TRP A 125 -21.76 20.38 30.77
CA TRP A 125 -21.71 19.04 31.35
C TRP A 125 -23.12 18.50 31.65
N ALA A 126 -24.00 19.29 32.23
CA ALA A 126 -25.38 18.90 32.53
C ALA A 126 -26.21 18.65 31.25
N LEU A 127 -26.05 19.53 30.25
CA LEU A 127 -26.69 19.38 28.96
C LEU A 127 -26.18 18.12 28.20
N GLY A 128 -24.87 17.86 28.27
CA GLY A 128 -24.25 16.65 27.73
C GLY A 128 -24.80 15.38 28.37
N GLN A 129 -24.95 15.35 29.70
CA GLN A 129 -25.55 14.23 30.42
C GLN A 129 -27.04 14.04 30.06
N TRP A 130 -27.78 15.13 29.92
CA TRP A 130 -29.21 15.08 29.54
C TRP A 130 -29.39 14.58 28.11
N LEU A 131 -28.58 15.07 27.14
CA LEU A 131 -28.57 14.57 25.74
C LEU A 131 -28.17 13.09 25.65
N ALA A 132 -27.14 12.69 26.40
CA ALA A 132 -26.69 11.30 26.47
C ALA A 132 -27.81 10.38 26.97
N LYS A 133 -28.52 10.78 28.08
CA LYS A 133 -29.67 10.02 28.58
C LYS A 133 -30.83 9.97 27.57
N LYS A 134 -31.09 11.03 26.82
CA LYS A 134 -32.17 11.08 25.82
C LYS A 134 -31.83 10.27 24.55
N MET A 135 -30.56 10.20 24.16
CA MET A 135 -30.08 9.32 23.11
C MET A 135 -30.12 7.84 23.51
N MET A 136 -29.74 7.50 24.75
CA MET A 136 -29.87 6.14 25.28
C MET A 136 -31.31 5.65 25.35
N ALA A 137 -32.27 6.52 25.68
CA ALA A 137 -33.69 6.16 25.74
C ALA A 137 -34.33 5.92 24.35
N LYS A 138 -33.75 6.42 23.26
CA LYS A 138 -34.20 6.21 21.87
C LYS A 138 -33.54 5.02 21.15
N MET A 139 -32.44 4.47 21.69
CA MET A 139 -31.82 3.23 21.22
C MET A 139 -32.30 2.11 22.13
N GLY A 140 -33.36 1.45 21.71
CA GLY A 140 -34.09 0.39 22.42
C GLY A 140 -33.21 -0.58 23.18
N GLY A 141 -33.70 -0.91 24.37
CA GLY A 141 -33.03 -1.67 25.42
C GLY A 141 -32.35 -2.97 24.97
N GLY A 142 -31.04 -2.94 25.02
CA GLY A 142 -30.16 -4.08 24.96
C GLY A 142 -28.87 -3.68 25.64
N ALA A 143 -28.44 -4.49 26.59
CA ALA A 143 -27.33 -4.36 27.52
C ALA A 143 -26.31 -3.25 27.21
N ALA A 144 -26.35 -2.20 27.99
CA ALA A 144 -25.51 -1.02 27.85
C ALA A 144 -24.04 -1.34 28.18
N GLY A 145 -23.26 -1.74 27.17
CA GLY A 145 -21.81 -1.64 27.20
C GLY A 145 -21.41 -0.18 27.01
N ASN A 146 -20.62 0.34 27.93
CA ASN A 146 -20.00 1.65 27.87
C ASN A 146 -19.30 1.81 26.50
N PRO A 147 -19.56 2.83 25.66
CA PRO A 147 -18.88 2.98 24.36
C PRO A 147 -17.35 3.11 24.53
N PHE A 148 -16.86 3.53 25.67
CA PHE A 148 -15.43 3.52 26.02
C PHE A 148 -14.86 2.11 26.28
N MET A 149 -15.68 1.08 26.55
CA MET A 149 -15.23 -0.30 26.71
C MET A 149 -15.21 -1.10 25.39
N GLN A 150 -15.67 -0.54 24.28
CA GLN A 150 -15.57 -1.17 22.96
C GLN A 150 -14.27 -0.85 22.22
N PHE A 151 -13.48 0.09 22.72
CA PHE A 151 -12.14 0.32 22.22
C PHE A 151 -11.24 -0.87 22.63
N GLY A 152 -10.75 -1.63 21.67
CA GLY A 152 -9.86 -2.77 21.91
C GLY A 152 -10.48 -4.15 21.67
N LYS A 153 -11.75 -4.26 21.27
CA LYS A 153 -12.28 -5.52 20.78
C LYS A 153 -11.71 -5.84 19.39
N SER A 154 -11.27 -7.04 19.22
CA SER A 154 -10.79 -7.53 17.92
C SER A 154 -11.91 -7.48 16.88
N ASN A 155 -11.60 -6.96 15.68
CA ASN A 155 -12.45 -7.06 14.51
C ASN A 155 -12.19 -8.36 13.72
N ALA A 156 -11.56 -9.35 14.34
CA ALA A 156 -11.29 -10.63 13.69
C ALA A 156 -12.58 -11.22 13.11
N LYS A 157 -12.54 -11.55 11.84
CA LYS A 157 -13.65 -12.20 11.16
C LYS A 157 -13.59 -13.69 11.45
N VAL A 158 -14.69 -14.24 11.96
CA VAL A 158 -14.83 -15.69 12.16
C VAL A 158 -15.40 -16.30 10.90
N TYR A 159 -14.67 -17.20 10.30
CA TYR A 159 -15.12 -17.99 9.16
C TYR A 159 -15.25 -19.46 9.61
N VAL A 160 -16.36 -20.07 9.24
CA VAL A 160 -16.56 -21.52 9.39
C VAL A 160 -16.66 -22.15 8.01
N GLU A 161 -16.45 -23.45 7.89
CA GLU A 161 -16.48 -24.18 6.62
C GLU A 161 -17.70 -23.85 5.76
N SER A 162 -18.87 -23.79 6.37
CA SER A 162 -20.13 -23.43 5.68
C SER A 162 -20.12 -22.04 5.03
N THR A 163 -19.17 -21.17 5.41
CA THR A 163 -19.04 -19.80 4.90
C THR A 163 -17.96 -19.66 3.84
N THR A 164 -16.91 -20.48 3.89
CA THR A 164 -15.80 -20.40 2.94
C THR A 164 -15.84 -21.47 1.86
N GLY A 165 -16.21 -22.69 2.19
CA GLY A 165 -16.23 -23.83 1.27
C GLY A 165 -14.89 -24.10 0.57
N ILE A 166 -13.79 -23.51 1.05
CA ILE A 166 -12.46 -23.60 0.44
C ILE A 166 -11.72 -24.76 1.09
N THR A 167 -11.24 -25.70 0.29
CA THR A 167 -10.46 -26.87 0.69
C THR A 167 -9.13 -26.92 -0.05
N PHE A 168 -8.28 -27.90 0.23
CA PHE A 168 -7.04 -28.11 -0.53
C PHE A 168 -7.27 -28.42 -2.01
N GLN A 169 -8.47 -28.84 -2.40
CA GLN A 169 -8.83 -29.04 -3.82
C GLN A 169 -8.97 -27.72 -4.60
N ASP A 170 -9.20 -26.62 -3.90
CA ASP A 170 -9.30 -25.28 -4.50
C ASP A 170 -7.92 -24.60 -4.58
N VAL A 171 -6.89 -25.20 -3.99
CA VAL A 171 -5.50 -24.72 -4.03
C VAL A 171 -4.71 -25.64 -4.94
N ALA A 172 -4.30 -25.12 -6.08
CA ALA A 172 -3.45 -25.83 -7.03
C ALA A 172 -1.97 -25.45 -6.82
N GLY A 173 -1.06 -26.38 -7.14
CA GLY A 173 0.35 -26.22 -6.82
C GLY A 173 0.61 -26.29 -5.31
N GLU A 174 1.81 -25.91 -4.85
CA GLU A 174 2.21 -25.84 -3.46
C GLU A 174 2.11 -27.17 -2.72
N ASP A 175 2.49 -28.27 -3.39
CA ASP A 175 2.28 -29.62 -2.88
C ASP A 175 3.06 -29.85 -1.57
N GLU A 176 4.28 -29.32 -1.44
CA GLU A 176 5.11 -29.41 -0.22
C GLU A 176 4.47 -28.61 0.95
N ALA A 177 3.97 -27.42 0.65
CA ALA A 177 3.28 -26.61 1.66
C ALA A 177 1.99 -27.29 2.13
N LYS A 178 1.23 -27.90 1.23
CA LYS A 178 0.02 -28.68 1.55
C LYS A 178 0.35 -29.89 2.42
N GLU A 179 1.42 -30.64 2.12
CA GLU A 179 1.84 -31.79 2.91
C GLU A 179 2.13 -31.39 4.36
N LEU A 180 2.93 -30.34 4.57
CA LEU A 180 3.23 -29.79 5.89
C LEU A 180 1.98 -29.30 6.63
N LEU A 181 1.03 -28.71 5.90
CA LEU A 181 -0.22 -28.20 6.48
C LEU A 181 -1.21 -29.34 6.76
N THR A 182 -1.18 -30.45 6.01
CA THR A 182 -2.00 -31.63 6.24
C THR A 182 -1.65 -32.29 7.57
N GLU A 183 -0.39 -32.26 8.01
CA GLU A 183 -0.02 -32.70 9.34
C GLU A 183 -0.73 -31.92 10.45
N ILE A 184 -0.90 -30.62 10.25
CA ILE A 184 -1.63 -29.75 11.21
C ILE A 184 -3.12 -30.11 11.23
N VAL A 185 -3.70 -30.37 10.04
CA VAL A 185 -5.10 -30.85 9.93
C VAL A 185 -5.30 -32.18 10.61
N ASP A 186 -4.41 -33.18 10.38
CA ASP A 186 -4.48 -34.51 11.02
C ASP A 186 -4.33 -34.38 12.54
N PHE A 187 -3.45 -33.50 13.02
CA PHE A 187 -3.34 -33.25 14.46
C PHE A 187 -4.63 -32.67 15.05
N LEU A 188 -5.28 -31.73 14.38
CA LEU A 188 -6.55 -31.14 14.87
C LEU A 188 -7.67 -32.18 14.94
N HIS A 189 -7.66 -33.16 14.03
CA HIS A 189 -8.63 -34.27 14.04
C HIS A 189 -8.28 -35.39 15.02
N ASN A 190 -6.99 -35.76 15.11
CA ASN A 190 -6.51 -36.93 15.80
C ASN A 190 -5.36 -36.62 16.80
N PRO A 191 -5.55 -35.75 17.79
CA PRO A 191 -4.46 -35.31 18.69
C PRO A 191 -3.85 -36.45 19.50
N GLN A 192 -4.63 -37.51 19.81
CA GLN A 192 -4.17 -38.66 20.59
C GLN A 192 -3.07 -39.45 19.88
N LYS A 193 -3.16 -39.63 18.55
CA LYS A 193 -2.16 -40.33 17.74
C LYS A 193 -0.75 -39.72 17.90
N TYR A 194 -0.67 -38.42 18.09
CA TYR A 194 0.61 -37.70 18.24
C TYR A 194 1.10 -37.72 19.68
N THR A 195 0.20 -37.56 20.65
CA THR A 195 0.55 -37.58 22.08
C THR A 195 0.99 -38.97 22.57
N GLU A 196 0.46 -40.06 22.01
CA GLU A 196 0.86 -41.44 22.34
C GLU A 196 2.33 -41.71 21.98
N ILE A 197 2.86 -41.11 20.94
CA ILE A 197 4.26 -41.24 20.51
C ILE A 197 5.15 -40.21 21.22
N GLY A 198 4.56 -39.24 21.94
CA GLY A 198 5.27 -38.14 22.58
C GLY A 198 5.55 -36.95 21.65
N ALA A 199 4.90 -36.90 20.49
CA ALA A 199 5.00 -35.74 19.58
C ALA A 199 4.21 -34.56 20.13
N VAL A 200 4.80 -33.36 20.04
CA VAL A 200 4.18 -32.10 20.45
C VAL A 200 3.74 -31.35 19.20
N CYS A 201 2.46 -30.95 19.18
CA CYS A 201 1.98 -30.12 18.09
C CYS A 201 2.71 -28.77 18.04
N PRO A 202 3.08 -28.31 16.86
CA PRO A 202 3.57 -26.95 16.69
C PRO A 202 2.47 -25.97 17.11
N LYS A 203 2.80 -25.03 18.02
CA LYS A 203 1.86 -23.98 18.43
C LYS A 203 1.54 -23.02 17.30
N GLY A 204 2.51 -22.81 16.41
CA GLY A 204 2.34 -21.91 15.27
C GLY A 204 3.15 -22.30 14.05
N ALA A 205 2.61 -22.00 12.87
CA ALA A 205 3.31 -22.12 11.61
C ALA A 205 3.32 -20.78 10.88
N LEU A 206 4.47 -20.47 10.28
CA LEU A 206 4.70 -19.23 9.53
C LEU A 206 4.77 -19.54 8.04
N LEU A 207 3.80 -19.05 7.28
CA LEU A 207 3.79 -19.09 5.82
C LEU A 207 4.70 -17.98 5.29
N VAL A 208 5.75 -18.35 4.58
CA VAL A 208 6.81 -17.44 4.12
C VAL A 208 6.90 -17.49 2.61
N GLY A 209 6.92 -16.35 1.92
CA GLY A 209 7.09 -16.34 0.46
C GLY A 209 6.73 -14.99 -0.15
N PRO A 210 6.91 -14.83 -1.48
CA PRO A 210 6.61 -13.59 -2.18
C PRO A 210 5.12 -13.21 -2.08
N PRO A 211 4.71 -12.00 -2.48
CA PRO A 211 3.30 -11.66 -2.58
C PRO A 211 2.62 -12.46 -3.71
N GLY A 212 1.35 -12.83 -3.53
CA GLY A 212 0.51 -13.41 -4.58
C GLY A 212 0.49 -14.94 -4.75
N PRO A 213 1.35 -15.78 -4.13
CA PRO A 213 1.30 -17.25 -4.34
C PRO A 213 0.09 -17.92 -3.68
N GLY A 214 -0.59 -17.26 -2.73
CA GLY A 214 -1.81 -17.83 -2.13
C GLY A 214 -1.73 -18.13 -0.65
N LYS A 215 -0.81 -17.54 0.11
CA LYS A 215 -0.66 -17.77 1.56
C LYS A 215 -1.97 -17.67 2.35
N THR A 216 -2.74 -16.61 2.12
CA THR A 216 -4.05 -16.40 2.75
C THR A 216 -5.08 -17.45 2.30
N LEU A 217 -5.01 -17.88 1.03
CA LEU A 217 -5.88 -18.93 0.49
C LEU A 217 -5.56 -20.29 1.12
N LEU A 218 -4.28 -20.63 1.23
CA LEU A 218 -3.80 -21.83 1.93
C LEU A 218 -4.29 -21.88 3.38
N ALA A 219 -4.15 -20.78 4.13
CA ALA A 219 -4.62 -20.72 5.51
C ALA A 219 -6.14 -20.97 5.63
N LYS A 220 -6.94 -20.44 4.68
CA LYS A 220 -8.38 -20.72 4.61
C LYS A 220 -8.68 -22.17 4.25
N ALA A 221 -7.89 -22.75 3.35
CA ALA A 221 -8.05 -24.16 2.95
C ALA A 221 -7.75 -25.12 4.11
N VAL A 222 -6.73 -24.82 4.92
CA VAL A 222 -6.43 -25.60 6.15
C VAL A 222 -7.64 -25.62 7.10
N ALA A 223 -8.28 -24.47 7.30
CA ALA A 223 -9.45 -24.38 8.18
C ALA A 223 -10.67 -25.10 7.62
N GLY A 224 -10.88 -25.02 6.30
CA GLY A 224 -11.95 -25.76 5.63
C GLY A 224 -11.73 -27.26 5.66
N GLU A 225 -10.50 -27.72 5.44
CA GLU A 225 -10.11 -29.15 5.50
C GLU A 225 -10.23 -29.69 6.94
N ALA A 226 -9.79 -28.89 7.92
CA ALA A 226 -9.90 -29.27 9.33
C ALA A 226 -11.32 -29.15 9.91
N ASN A 227 -12.24 -28.50 9.18
CA ASN A 227 -13.61 -28.23 9.64
C ASN A 227 -13.66 -27.57 11.03
N VAL A 228 -12.80 -26.57 11.26
CA VAL A 228 -12.72 -25.82 12.51
C VAL A 228 -12.97 -24.32 12.27
N PRO A 229 -13.38 -23.56 13.30
CA PRO A 229 -13.50 -22.12 13.23
C PRO A 229 -12.19 -21.45 12.79
N PHE A 230 -12.31 -20.45 11.91
CA PHE A 230 -11.18 -19.70 11.38
C PHE A 230 -11.28 -18.22 11.76
N PHE A 231 -10.30 -17.74 12.52
CA PHE A 231 -10.16 -16.34 12.89
C PHE A 231 -9.12 -15.71 11.99
N SER A 232 -9.49 -14.74 11.17
CA SER A 232 -8.55 -14.04 10.28
C SER A 232 -8.44 -12.59 10.66
N ILE A 233 -7.21 -12.10 10.83
CA ILE A 233 -6.89 -10.72 11.12
C ILE A 233 -5.62 -10.31 10.37
N SER A 234 -5.54 -9.05 9.92
CA SER A 234 -4.29 -8.49 9.39
C SER A 234 -3.44 -7.92 10.54
N GLY A 235 -2.11 -8.10 10.47
CA GLY A 235 -1.18 -7.47 11.39
C GLY A 235 -1.34 -5.95 11.46
N SER A 236 -1.75 -5.32 10.37
CA SER A 236 -2.06 -3.89 10.33
C SER A 236 -3.25 -3.47 11.20
N GLU A 237 -4.20 -4.37 11.47
CA GLU A 237 -5.36 -4.09 12.33
C GLU A 237 -4.98 -3.99 13.82
N PHE A 238 -3.80 -4.47 14.21
CA PHE A 238 -3.27 -4.30 15.56
C PHE A 238 -2.54 -2.97 15.77
N VAL A 239 -2.14 -2.29 14.69
CA VAL A 239 -1.45 -1.00 14.77
C VAL A 239 -2.48 0.10 14.98
N GLU A 240 -2.45 0.71 16.17
CA GLU A 240 -3.39 1.75 16.58
C GLU A 240 -2.66 3.03 16.98
N MET A 241 -3.39 4.16 16.99
CA MET A 241 -2.82 5.45 17.39
C MET A 241 -2.64 5.58 18.91
N PHE A 242 -3.35 4.77 19.70
CA PHE A 242 -3.32 4.83 21.17
C PHE A 242 -2.57 3.64 21.75
N VAL A 243 -1.58 3.91 22.57
CA VAL A 243 -0.75 2.90 23.23
C VAL A 243 -1.60 1.93 24.04
N GLY A 244 -1.38 0.64 23.84
CA GLY A 244 -2.08 -0.44 24.54
C GLY A 244 -3.36 -0.96 23.90
N MET A 245 -3.86 -0.31 22.85
CA MET A 245 -5.05 -0.79 22.14
C MET A 245 -4.76 -2.04 21.31
N GLY A 246 -3.63 -2.09 20.62
CA GLY A 246 -3.19 -3.27 19.89
C GLY A 246 -3.01 -4.48 20.80
N ALA A 247 -2.36 -4.30 21.95
CA ALA A 247 -2.22 -5.34 22.96
C ALA A 247 -3.59 -5.83 23.51
N SER A 248 -4.57 -4.94 23.63
CA SER A 248 -5.93 -5.32 24.03
C SER A 248 -6.64 -6.16 22.97
N LYS A 249 -6.46 -5.84 21.67
CA LYS A 249 -7.00 -6.61 20.56
C LYS A 249 -6.39 -8.02 20.50
N VAL A 250 -5.07 -8.13 20.73
CA VAL A 250 -4.40 -9.43 20.82
C VAL A 250 -5.02 -10.29 21.91
N ARG A 251 -5.18 -9.77 23.14
CA ARG A 251 -5.82 -10.49 24.26
C ARG A 251 -7.26 -10.92 23.93
N ASP A 252 -8.04 -10.05 23.32
CA ASP A 252 -9.42 -10.35 22.95
C ASP A 252 -9.49 -11.45 21.88
N LEU A 253 -8.62 -11.41 20.86
CA LEU A 253 -8.50 -12.44 19.84
C LEU A 253 -8.20 -13.82 20.45
N PHE A 254 -7.16 -13.89 21.29
CA PHE A 254 -6.77 -15.17 21.94
C PHE A 254 -7.83 -15.67 22.92
N LYS A 255 -8.52 -14.79 23.62
CA LYS A 255 -9.66 -15.15 24.44
C LYS A 255 -10.77 -15.79 23.62
N GLN A 256 -11.17 -15.17 22.49
CA GLN A 256 -12.18 -15.71 21.59
C GLN A 256 -11.75 -17.05 20.99
N ALA A 257 -10.48 -17.19 20.61
CA ALA A 257 -9.92 -18.43 20.08
C ALA A 257 -9.99 -19.55 21.13
N ASN A 258 -9.63 -19.28 22.38
CA ASN A 258 -9.72 -20.26 23.47
C ASN A 258 -11.17 -20.68 23.79
N GLU A 259 -12.14 -19.76 23.66
CA GLU A 259 -13.56 -20.05 23.87
C GLU A 259 -14.14 -20.95 22.77
N LYS A 260 -13.54 -20.92 21.58
CA LYS A 260 -14.00 -21.66 20.39
C LYS A 260 -13.04 -22.76 19.93
N ALA A 261 -12.16 -23.21 20.80
CA ALA A 261 -11.25 -24.30 20.49
C ALA A 261 -12.00 -25.64 20.25
N PRO A 262 -11.59 -26.50 19.28
CA PRO A 262 -10.43 -26.32 18.42
C PRO A 262 -10.67 -25.28 17.32
N CYS A 263 -9.66 -24.46 16.98
CA CYS A 263 -9.76 -23.42 15.95
C CYS A 263 -8.40 -23.04 15.37
N ILE A 264 -8.42 -22.30 14.25
CA ILE A 264 -7.24 -21.74 13.64
C ILE A 264 -7.30 -20.21 13.74
N VAL A 265 -6.22 -19.59 14.22
CA VAL A 265 -6.00 -18.15 14.22
C VAL A 265 -5.00 -17.81 13.11
N PHE A 266 -5.40 -17.01 12.15
CA PHE A 266 -4.56 -16.57 11.05
C PHE A 266 -4.24 -15.09 11.16
N ILE A 267 -2.95 -14.76 11.17
CA ILE A 267 -2.44 -13.39 11.21
C ILE A 267 -1.71 -13.11 9.90
N ASP A 268 -2.34 -12.35 9.03
CA ASP A 268 -1.70 -11.92 7.77
C ASP A 268 -0.77 -10.74 8.01
N GLU A 269 0.28 -10.60 7.20
CA GLU A 269 1.27 -9.52 7.29
C GLU A 269 1.83 -9.32 8.71
N ILE A 270 2.24 -10.41 9.35
CA ILE A 270 2.75 -10.41 10.74
C ILE A 270 3.96 -9.47 10.91
N ASP A 271 4.70 -9.19 9.85
CA ASP A 271 5.83 -8.27 9.83
C ASP A 271 5.45 -6.81 10.14
N THR A 272 4.17 -6.43 10.05
CA THR A 272 3.71 -5.10 10.46
C THR A 272 3.85 -4.85 11.96
N ILE A 273 3.69 -5.89 12.79
CA ILE A 273 3.85 -5.83 14.24
C ILE A 273 5.12 -6.52 14.74
N GLY A 274 5.60 -7.51 13.99
CA GLY A 274 6.72 -8.38 14.34
C GLY A 274 8.10 -7.91 13.91
N LYS A 275 8.30 -6.67 13.49
CA LYS A 275 9.58 -6.16 12.97
C LYS A 275 10.65 -6.10 14.06
N LYS A 276 11.91 -6.43 13.70
CA LYS A 276 13.10 -6.27 14.54
C LYS A 276 13.19 -4.86 15.13
N ARG A 277 13.75 -4.75 16.33
CA ARG A 277 14.01 -3.49 17.00
C ARG A 277 15.11 -2.73 16.27
N ASP A 278 14.78 -1.57 15.72
CA ASP A 278 15.78 -0.66 15.17
C ASP A 278 16.34 0.20 16.31
N ASN A 279 17.63 0.04 16.61
CA ASN A 279 18.33 0.80 17.66
C ASN A 279 18.48 2.32 17.35
N ALA A 280 17.97 2.81 16.24
CA ALA A 280 18.25 4.16 15.73
C ALA A 280 17.03 5.12 15.70
N GLY A 281 15.87 4.80 16.32
CA GLY A 281 14.65 5.59 16.14
C GLY A 281 14.10 6.19 17.43
N TYR A 282 14.17 7.50 17.58
CA TYR A 282 13.42 8.27 18.57
C TYR A 282 11.89 8.15 18.36
N GLY A 283 11.18 7.56 19.33
CA GLY A 283 9.81 7.96 19.68
C GLY A 283 8.67 7.59 18.73
N GLY A 284 8.50 6.31 18.31
CA GLY A 284 7.33 5.91 17.54
C GLY A 284 6.97 4.42 17.58
N ASN A 285 7.74 3.59 18.27
CA ASN A 285 7.61 2.13 18.23
C ASN A 285 6.96 1.52 19.48
N ASP A 286 6.68 2.30 20.53
CA ASP A 286 6.22 1.76 21.82
C ASP A 286 4.91 0.95 21.71
N GLU A 287 3.99 1.36 20.86
CA GLU A 287 2.72 0.65 20.67
C GLU A 287 2.90 -0.68 19.95
N ARG A 288 3.71 -0.72 18.88
CA ARG A 288 4.03 -1.95 18.15
C ARG A 288 4.79 -2.94 19.03
N GLU A 289 5.78 -2.45 19.78
CA GLU A 289 6.56 -3.28 20.69
C GLU A 289 5.68 -3.85 21.81
N GLN A 290 4.78 -3.06 22.36
CA GLN A 290 3.82 -3.52 23.37
C GLN A 290 2.87 -4.58 22.79
N THR A 291 2.40 -4.39 21.56
CA THR A 291 1.55 -5.34 20.86
C THR A 291 2.29 -6.65 20.57
N LEU A 292 3.54 -6.56 20.09
CA LEU A 292 4.40 -7.72 19.88
C LEU A 292 4.64 -8.50 21.19
N ASN A 293 5.02 -7.79 22.26
CA ASN A 293 5.25 -8.42 23.56
C ASN A 293 3.98 -9.10 24.11
N GLN A 294 2.81 -8.51 23.88
CA GLN A 294 1.54 -9.15 24.24
C GLN A 294 1.29 -10.40 23.40
N LEU A 295 1.53 -10.37 22.08
CA LEU A 295 1.41 -11.53 21.21
C LEU A 295 2.32 -12.68 21.69
N LEU A 296 3.58 -12.37 21.97
CA LEU A 296 4.54 -13.36 22.50
C LEU A 296 4.06 -13.96 23.83
N THR A 297 3.50 -13.13 24.72
CA THR A 297 2.97 -13.57 26.01
C THR A 297 1.77 -14.50 25.83
N GLU A 298 0.84 -14.17 24.94
CA GLU A 298 -0.32 -15.03 24.65
C GLU A 298 0.10 -16.35 24.02
N MET A 299 1.07 -16.35 23.09
CA MET A 299 1.61 -17.58 22.48
C MET A 299 2.32 -18.46 23.50
N ASP A 300 3.09 -17.90 24.43
CA ASP A 300 3.77 -18.66 25.49
C ASP A 300 2.79 -19.26 26.51
N GLY A 301 1.78 -18.48 26.90
CA GLY A 301 0.72 -18.88 27.84
C GLY A 301 -0.32 -19.84 27.26
N PHE A 302 -0.21 -20.15 25.98
CA PHE A 302 -1.19 -20.90 25.24
C PHE A 302 -1.01 -22.43 25.41
N ASP A 303 -2.10 -23.11 25.66
CA ASP A 303 -2.13 -24.58 25.81
C ASP A 303 -2.43 -25.24 24.45
N ALA A 304 -1.40 -25.80 23.82
CA ALA A 304 -1.53 -26.50 22.54
C ALA A 304 -2.48 -27.72 22.60
N SER A 305 -2.70 -28.28 23.78
CA SER A 305 -3.59 -29.45 23.96
C SER A 305 -5.07 -29.11 23.68
N LYS A 306 -5.45 -27.84 23.72
CA LYS A 306 -6.81 -27.37 23.43
C LYS A 306 -7.13 -27.33 21.92
N GLY A 307 -6.17 -27.62 21.05
CA GLY A 307 -6.39 -27.66 19.59
C GLY A 307 -6.50 -26.30 18.93
N VAL A 308 -5.89 -25.25 19.50
CA VAL A 308 -5.77 -23.96 18.79
C VAL A 308 -4.43 -23.91 18.08
N VAL A 309 -4.42 -23.58 16.80
CA VAL A 309 -3.21 -23.44 15.99
C VAL A 309 -3.14 -22.02 15.45
N ILE A 310 -1.95 -21.42 15.54
CA ILE A 310 -1.71 -20.06 15.03
C ILE A 310 -0.99 -20.20 13.68
N LEU A 311 -1.60 -19.71 12.62
CA LEU A 311 -0.95 -19.52 11.33
C LEU A 311 -0.62 -18.05 11.14
N ALA A 312 0.55 -17.73 10.67
CA ALA A 312 0.87 -16.36 10.26
C ALA A 312 1.46 -16.35 8.85
N ALA A 313 1.33 -15.23 8.15
CA ALA A 313 1.92 -15.03 6.83
C ALA A 313 2.80 -13.78 6.79
N THR A 314 3.90 -13.87 6.07
CA THR A 314 4.79 -12.73 5.81
C THR A 314 5.46 -12.83 4.44
N ASN A 315 5.72 -11.69 3.84
CA ASN A 315 6.59 -11.55 2.67
C ASN A 315 8.04 -11.19 3.07
N ARG A 316 8.30 -10.92 4.37
CA ARG A 316 9.58 -10.40 4.89
C ARG A 316 10.05 -11.17 6.11
N PRO A 317 10.40 -12.46 5.99
CA PRO A 317 10.81 -13.26 7.14
C PRO A 317 12.04 -12.69 7.85
N ASP A 318 12.96 -12.08 7.10
CA ASP A 318 14.20 -11.51 7.64
C ASP A 318 14.00 -10.26 8.49
N SER A 319 12.86 -9.58 8.33
CA SER A 319 12.48 -8.41 9.13
C SER A 319 11.88 -8.77 10.48
N LEU A 320 11.50 -10.04 10.69
CA LEU A 320 10.83 -10.47 11.92
C LEU A 320 11.79 -10.52 13.12
N ASP A 321 11.25 -10.18 14.28
CA ASP A 321 11.96 -10.32 15.56
C ASP A 321 12.26 -11.82 15.80
N PRO A 322 13.53 -12.18 16.07
CA PRO A 322 13.91 -13.56 16.34
C PRO A 322 13.12 -14.22 17.48
N ALA A 323 12.55 -13.43 18.38
CA ALA A 323 11.70 -13.94 19.44
C ALA A 323 10.44 -14.65 18.95
N LEU A 324 9.86 -14.21 17.81
CA LEU A 324 8.72 -14.88 17.19
C LEU A 324 9.06 -16.27 16.65
N LEU A 325 10.32 -16.48 16.26
CA LEU A 325 10.80 -17.69 15.59
C LEU A 325 11.40 -18.73 16.56
N ARG A 326 11.27 -18.51 17.87
CA ARG A 326 11.74 -19.45 18.88
C ARG A 326 10.79 -20.64 19.00
N PRO A 327 11.32 -21.84 19.35
CA PRO A 327 10.49 -23.00 19.65
C PRO A 327 9.37 -22.68 20.64
N GLY A 328 8.18 -23.22 20.38
CA GLY A 328 6.97 -22.94 21.16
C GLY A 328 6.18 -21.70 20.68
N ARG A 329 6.59 -21.07 19.59
CA ARG A 329 5.90 -19.94 18.91
C ARG A 329 5.68 -20.28 17.44
N PHE A 330 6.33 -19.58 16.49
CA PHE A 330 6.34 -19.98 15.09
C PHE A 330 7.54 -20.91 14.84
N ASP A 331 7.41 -22.12 15.29
CA ASP A 331 8.47 -23.13 15.24
C ASP A 331 8.53 -23.86 13.90
N ARG A 332 7.46 -23.81 13.10
CA ARG A 332 7.46 -24.29 11.71
C ARG A 332 7.44 -23.14 10.72
N ARG A 333 8.36 -23.17 9.77
CA ARG A 333 8.37 -22.27 8.61
C ARG A 333 7.96 -23.06 7.39
N ILE A 334 6.90 -22.62 6.73
CA ILE A 334 6.34 -23.26 5.53
C ILE A 334 6.60 -22.32 4.37
N PRO A 335 7.54 -22.63 3.47
CA PRO A 335 7.76 -21.86 2.28
C PRO A 335 6.54 -21.99 1.35
N VAL A 336 6.09 -20.90 0.80
CA VAL A 336 5.05 -20.78 -0.23
C VAL A 336 5.66 -19.98 -1.35
N GLU A 337 6.16 -20.67 -2.35
CA GLU A 337 6.97 -20.11 -3.42
C GLU A 337 6.11 -19.73 -4.63
N LEU A 338 6.72 -19.19 -5.67
CA LEU A 338 6.02 -19.04 -6.96
C LEU A 338 5.81 -20.42 -7.57
N PRO A 339 4.64 -20.66 -8.20
CA PRO A 339 4.33 -21.98 -8.74
C PRO A 339 5.27 -22.36 -9.90
N ASP A 340 5.69 -23.62 -9.92
CA ASP A 340 6.38 -24.25 -11.03
C ASP A 340 5.46 -24.39 -12.27
N LEU A 341 5.96 -24.89 -13.38
CA LEU A 341 5.19 -25.04 -14.61
C LEU A 341 3.90 -25.84 -14.40
N LYS A 342 3.98 -26.96 -13.68
CA LYS A 342 2.83 -27.82 -13.40
C LYS A 342 1.82 -27.09 -12.49
N GLY A 343 2.31 -26.44 -11.43
CA GLY A 343 1.48 -25.63 -10.54
C GLY A 343 0.77 -24.49 -11.26
N ARG A 344 1.46 -23.77 -12.17
CA ARG A 344 0.83 -22.73 -12.99
C ARG A 344 -0.28 -23.29 -13.87
N GLU A 345 -0.04 -24.42 -14.52
CA GLU A 345 -1.05 -25.09 -15.34
C GLU A 345 -2.28 -25.50 -14.51
N GLU A 346 -2.06 -26.07 -13.34
CA GLU A 346 -3.15 -26.46 -12.42
C GLU A 346 -3.92 -25.25 -11.89
N ILE A 347 -3.23 -24.17 -11.50
CA ILE A 347 -3.85 -22.91 -11.06
C ILE A 347 -4.73 -22.32 -12.17
N LEU A 348 -4.22 -22.26 -13.41
CA LEU A 348 -4.99 -21.81 -14.55
C LEU A 348 -6.26 -22.63 -14.74
N LYS A 349 -6.17 -23.97 -14.67
CA LYS A 349 -7.32 -24.89 -14.77
C LYS A 349 -8.34 -24.66 -13.65
N VAL A 350 -7.89 -24.44 -12.41
CA VAL A 350 -8.79 -24.16 -11.27
C VAL A 350 -9.58 -22.87 -11.50
N HIS A 351 -8.92 -21.79 -11.91
CA HIS A 351 -9.60 -20.52 -12.19
C HIS A 351 -10.46 -20.59 -13.45
N ALA A 352 -10.05 -21.36 -14.45
CA ALA A 352 -10.76 -21.56 -15.68
C ALA A 352 -12.11 -22.31 -15.52
N LYS A 353 -12.26 -23.15 -14.47
CA LYS A 353 -13.57 -23.80 -14.15
C LYS A 353 -14.72 -22.80 -13.98
N LYS A 354 -14.44 -21.55 -13.65
CA LYS A 354 -15.43 -20.49 -13.44
C LYS A 354 -15.78 -19.73 -14.72
N VAL A 355 -15.09 -20.03 -15.83
CA VAL A 355 -15.18 -19.31 -17.11
C VAL A 355 -15.63 -20.26 -18.22
N ARG A 356 -16.41 -19.75 -19.17
CA ARG A 356 -16.75 -20.55 -20.37
C ARG A 356 -15.59 -20.54 -21.34
N LEU A 357 -14.99 -21.68 -21.56
CA LEU A 357 -13.87 -21.87 -22.46
C LEU A 357 -14.32 -22.39 -23.82
N GLY A 358 -13.53 -22.13 -24.87
CA GLY A 358 -13.58 -22.83 -26.16
C GLY A 358 -12.93 -24.22 -26.07
N ASP A 359 -13.03 -24.97 -27.17
CA ASP A 359 -12.68 -26.40 -27.17
C ASP A 359 -11.16 -26.66 -27.25
N ASP A 360 -10.36 -25.73 -27.79
CA ASP A 360 -8.92 -25.93 -28.09
C ASP A 360 -8.04 -24.97 -27.26
N ILE A 361 -7.95 -25.20 -25.93
CA ILE A 361 -7.08 -24.42 -25.07
C ILE A 361 -5.92 -25.25 -24.55
N ASP A 362 -4.70 -24.84 -24.90
CA ASP A 362 -3.45 -25.39 -24.40
C ASP A 362 -2.98 -24.64 -23.14
N PHE A 363 -3.40 -25.13 -21.97
CA PHE A 363 -2.98 -24.57 -20.68
C PHE A 363 -1.48 -24.70 -20.43
N ASN A 364 -0.81 -25.70 -21.02
CA ASN A 364 0.63 -25.86 -20.86
C ASN A 364 1.40 -24.76 -21.60
N ALA A 365 0.98 -24.42 -22.82
CA ALA A 365 1.56 -23.30 -23.55
C ALA A 365 1.37 -21.97 -22.79
N ILE A 366 0.17 -21.74 -22.23
CA ILE A 366 -0.14 -20.56 -21.42
C ILE A 366 0.73 -20.53 -20.14
N ALA A 367 0.86 -21.66 -19.44
CA ALA A 367 1.67 -21.76 -18.22
C ALA A 367 3.17 -21.51 -18.47
N ARG A 368 3.70 -21.96 -19.64
CA ARG A 368 5.07 -21.64 -20.07
C ARG A 368 5.25 -20.16 -20.34
N ALA A 369 4.32 -19.56 -21.08
CA ALA A 369 4.36 -18.13 -21.38
C ALA A 369 4.22 -17.23 -20.14
N ALA A 370 3.55 -17.74 -19.09
CA ALA A 370 3.38 -17.08 -17.79
C ALA A 370 4.46 -17.45 -16.76
N SER A 371 5.69 -17.77 -17.22
CA SER A 371 6.81 -18.09 -16.32
C SER A 371 7.06 -16.98 -15.30
N GLY A 372 7.25 -17.37 -14.02
CA GLY A 372 7.45 -16.44 -12.91
C GLY A 372 6.18 -15.73 -12.40
N ALA A 373 5.01 -16.01 -12.98
CA ALA A 373 3.76 -15.42 -12.51
C ALA A 373 3.29 -16.07 -11.21
N SER A 374 2.80 -15.24 -10.29
CA SER A 374 2.16 -15.68 -9.06
C SER A 374 0.75 -16.22 -9.30
N GLY A 375 0.21 -16.98 -8.34
CA GLY A 375 -1.18 -17.48 -8.41
C GLY A 375 -2.23 -16.38 -8.59
N ALA A 376 -2.01 -15.22 -7.99
CA ALA A 376 -2.90 -14.06 -8.16
C ALA A 376 -2.85 -13.47 -9.57
N GLU A 377 -1.67 -13.40 -10.18
CA GLU A 377 -1.50 -12.94 -11.57
C GLU A 377 -2.13 -13.92 -12.56
N LEU A 378 -1.97 -15.24 -12.34
CA LEU A 378 -2.60 -16.27 -13.16
C LEU A 378 -4.13 -16.20 -13.09
N ALA A 379 -4.69 -15.98 -11.89
CA ALA A 379 -6.12 -15.75 -11.72
C ALA A 379 -6.61 -14.51 -12.46
N ASN A 380 -5.80 -13.43 -12.43
CA ASN A 380 -6.10 -12.20 -13.16
C ASN A 380 -6.02 -12.39 -14.68
N MET A 381 -5.06 -13.18 -15.18
CA MET A 381 -4.95 -13.51 -16.60
C MET A 381 -6.22 -14.21 -17.12
N VAL A 382 -6.74 -15.18 -16.39
CA VAL A 382 -8.00 -15.86 -16.75
C VAL A 382 -9.17 -14.89 -16.75
N ASN A 383 -9.24 -13.99 -15.78
CA ASN A 383 -10.29 -12.97 -15.72
C ASN A 383 -10.18 -11.95 -16.87
N GLU A 384 -8.98 -11.47 -17.20
CA GLU A 384 -8.75 -10.55 -18.31
C GLU A 384 -9.10 -11.19 -19.66
N ALA A 385 -8.78 -12.48 -19.84
CA ALA A 385 -9.19 -13.23 -21.02
C ALA A 385 -10.72 -13.28 -21.17
N ALA A 386 -11.44 -13.52 -20.07
CA ALA A 386 -12.90 -13.49 -20.05
C ALA A 386 -13.46 -12.10 -20.36
N LEU A 387 -12.90 -11.04 -19.79
CA LEU A 387 -13.27 -9.66 -20.08
C LEU A 387 -13.00 -9.29 -21.55
N ARG A 388 -11.91 -9.80 -22.14
CA ARG A 388 -11.60 -9.62 -23.55
C ARG A 388 -12.65 -10.32 -24.44
N ALA A 389 -13.00 -11.56 -24.16
CA ALA A 389 -14.02 -12.28 -24.90
C ALA A 389 -15.36 -11.51 -24.93
N VAL A 390 -15.76 -10.90 -23.80
CA VAL A 390 -16.97 -10.05 -23.73
C VAL A 390 -16.80 -8.79 -24.58
N ARG A 391 -15.65 -8.12 -24.54
CA ARG A 391 -15.36 -6.92 -25.37
C ARG A 391 -15.46 -7.21 -26.87
N GLU A 392 -15.10 -8.43 -27.25
CA GLU A 392 -15.18 -8.92 -28.63
C GLU A 392 -16.55 -9.56 -28.98
N ASN A 393 -17.56 -9.39 -28.11
CA ASN A 393 -18.90 -9.94 -28.25
C ASN A 393 -18.95 -11.47 -28.40
N ARG A 394 -17.97 -12.20 -27.84
CA ARG A 394 -17.93 -13.65 -27.80
C ARG A 394 -18.47 -14.18 -26.46
N LYS A 395 -18.97 -15.42 -26.47
CA LYS A 395 -19.56 -16.07 -25.28
C LYS A 395 -18.60 -17.07 -24.60
N TYR A 396 -17.42 -17.25 -25.15
CA TYR A 396 -16.40 -18.18 -24.69
C TYR A 396 -15.01 -17.55 -24.88
N VAL A 397 -14.09 -17.96 -24.04
CA VAL A 397 -12.68 -17.56 -24.07
C VAL A 397 -11.91 -18.47 -25.04
N THR A 398 -11.08 -17.90 -25.88
CA THR A 398 -10.20 -18.61 -26.83
C THR A 398 -8.77 -18.61 -26.34
N GLN A 399 -7.93 -19.45 -26.97
CA GLN A 399 -6.47 -19.46 -26.76
C GLN A 399 -5.86 -18.05 -26.92
N ALA A 400 -6.24 -17.33 -27.98
CA ALA A 400 -5.76 -15.98 -28.27
C ALA A 400 -6.15 -14.94 -27.18
N ASP A 401 -7.26 -15.17 -26.45
CA ASP A 401 -7.64 -14.29 -25.34
C ASP A 401 -6.73 -14.51 -24.15
N LEU A 402 -6.36 -15.75 -23.85
CA LEU A 402 -5.44 -16.08 -22.78
C LEU A 402 -4.03 -15.57 -23.08
N GLU A 403 -3.55 -15.75 -24.31
CA GLU A 403 -2.25 -15.22 -24.74
C GLU A 403 -2.17 -13.70 -24.60
N GLU A 404 -3.17 -12.96 -25.10
CA GLU A 404 -3.21 -11.50 -24.95
C GLU A 404 -3.38 -11.07 -23.48
N SER A 405 -4.05 -11.88 -22.65
CA SER A 405 -4.19 -11.58 -21.22
C SER A 405 -2.86 -11.68 -20.47
N ILE A 406 -1.98 -12.63 -20.85
CA ILE A 406 -0.61 -12.70 -20.31
C ILE A 406 0.12 -11.38 -20.60
N GLU A 407 0.08 -10.95 -21.85
CA GLU A 407 0.71 -9.71 -22.27
C GLU A 407 0.12 -8.50 -21.55
N THR A 408 -1.19 -8.48 -21.36
CA THR A 408 -1.89 -7.42 -20.65
C THR A 408 -1.46 -7.35 -19.18
N VAL A 409 -1.31 -8.48 -18.51
CA VAL A 409 -0.92 -8.54 -17.09
C VAL A 409 0.57 -8.20 -16.92
N ILE A 410 1.45 -8.67 -17.81
CA ILE A 410 2.90 -8.47 -17.73
C ILE A 410 3.30 -7.07 -18.27
N ALA A 411 2.82 -6.72 -19.47
CA ALA A 411 3.24 -5.51 -20.19
C ALA A 411 2.20 -4.39 -20.23
N GLY A 412 1.00 -4.62 -19.67
CA GLY A 412 -0.09 -3.66 -19.69
C GLY A 412 -0.92 -3.66 -20.96
N TYR A 413 -1.99 -2.87 -20.97
CA TYR A 413 -2.91 -2.79 -22.11
C TYR A 413 -2.26 -2.15 -23.35
N GLN A 414 -2.72 -2.54 -24.53
CA GLN A 414 -2.35 -1.89 -25.79
C GLN A 414 -2.84 -0.42 -25.80
N LYS A 415 -1.96 0.51 -26.15
CA LYS A 415 -2.32 1.93 -26.30
C LYS A 415 -2.94 2.18 -27.66
N LYS A 416 -4.27 2.33 -27.71
CA LYS A 416 -5.00 2.59 -28.96
C LYS A 416 -4.76 3.97 -29.58
N ASN A 417 -4.38 4.96 -28.77
CA ASN A 417 -4.29 6.37 -29.17
C ASN A 417 -2.85 6.86 -29.37
N GLN A 418 -1.85 6.04 -29.12
CA GLN A 418 -0.46 6.42 -29.34
C GLN A 418 -0.01 5.92 -30.73
N VAL A 419 -0.06 6.80 -31.71
CA VAL A 419 0.48 6.55 -33.03
C VAL A 419 1.97 6.91 -33.03
N LEU A 420 2.83 5.93 -33.16
CA LEU A 420 4.25 6.17 -33.36
C LEU A 420 4.46 6.90 -34.70
N SER A 421 5.36 7.87 -34.73
CA SER A 421 5.77 8.44 -36.01
C SER A 421 6.43 7.35 -36.88
N SER A 422 6.37 7.49 -38.22
CA SER A 422 6.98 6.49 -39.12
C SER A 422 8.46 6.27 -38.82
N LYS A 423 9.16 7.30 -38.34
CA LYS A 423 10.56 7.21 -37.94
C LYS A 423 10.73 6.39 -36.64
N GLU A 424 9.92 6.66 -35.61
CA GLU A 424 9.94 5.91 -34.35
C GLU A 424 9.54 4.47 -34.58
N LYS A 425 8.49 4.20 -35.35
CA LYS A 425 8.06 2.85 -35.72
C LYS A 425 9.19 2.06 -36.39
N LEU A 426 9.94 2.71 -37.27
CA LEU A 426 11.10 2.08 -37.94
C LEU A 426 12.21 1.77 -36.91
N ILE A 427 12.55 2.71 -36.03
CA ILE A 427 13.59 2.51 -35.02
C ILE A 427 13.21 1.36 -34.09
N VAL A 428 11.98 1.35 -33.58
CA VAL A 428 11.48 0.27 -32.70
C VAL A 428 11.50 -1.08 -33.41
N SER A 429 11.14 -1.14 -34.72
CA SER A 429 11.20 -2.38 -35.49
C SER A 429 12.62 -2.97 -35.55
N TYR A 430 13.62 -2.15 -35.78
CA TYR A 430 15.01 -2.59 -35.75
C TYR A 430 15.50 -2.97 -34.34
N HIS A 431 15.04 -2.24 -33.33
CA HIS A 431 15.36 -2.53 -31.96
C HIS A 431 14.88 -3.92 -31.53
N GLU A 432 13.60 -4.21 -31.76
CA GLU A 432 13.00 -5.51 -31.38
C GLU A 432 13.58 -6.67 -32.20
N ILE A 433 13.79 -6.47 -33.49
CA ILE A 433 14.45 -7.47 -34.30
C ILE A 433 15.92 -7.65 -33.89
N GLY A 434 16.58 -6.60 -33.41
CA GLY A 434 17.92 -6.68 -32.83
C GLY A 434 17.99 -7.68 -31.68
N HIS A 435 17.06 -7.59 -30.73
CA HIS A 435 16.94 -8.57 -29.65
C HIS A 435 16.65 -9.98 -30.17
N ALA A 436 15.66 -10.12 -31.03
CA ALA A 436 15.22 -11.41 -31.56
C ALA A 436 16.31 -12.11 -32.36
N LEU A 437 17.02 -11.36 -33.20
CA LEU A 437 18.06 -11.91 -34.07
C LEU A 437 19.29 -12.36 -33.27
N VAL A 438 19.72 -11.54 -32.28
CA VAL A 438 20.82 -11.92 -31.38
C VAL A 438 20.44 -13.16 -30.58
N ALA A 439 19.21 -13.23 -30.05
CA ALA A 439 18.72 -14.40 -29.33
C ALA A 439 18.74 -15.67 -30.21
N ALA A 440 18.21 -15.59 -31.42
CA ALA A 440 18.08 -16.75 -32.34
C ALA A 440 19.41 -17.26 -32.90
N LEU A 441 20.43 -16.41 -32.98
CA LEU A 441 21.74 -16.76 -33.49
C LEU A 441 22.71 -17.30 -32.43
N GLN A 442 22.32 -17.23 -31.16
CA GLN A 442 23.11 -17.76 -30.04
C GLN A 442 22.71 -19.20 -29.70
N THR A 443 23.67 -19.95 -29.20
CA THR A 443 23.43 -21.26 -28.59
C THR A 443 22.84 -21.08 -27.19
N ASN A 444 21.96 -21.98 -26.76
CA ASN A 444 21.38 -22.00 -25.43
C ASN A 444 20.53 -20.74 -25.08
N SER A 445 19.94 -20.10 -26.08
CA SER A 445 18.98 -19.01 -25.87
C SER A 445 17.53 -19.52 -25.96
N ALA A 446 16.63 -18.95 -25.16
CA ALA A 446 15.22 -19.28 -25.26
C ALA A 446 14.63 -18.91 -26.63
N PRO A 447 13.77 -19.76 -27.22
CA PRO A 447 13.18 -19.46 -28.51
C PRO A 447 12.32 -18.22 -28.48
N VAL A 448 12.40 -17.42 -29.54
CA VAL A 448 11.54 -16.26 -29.75
C VAL A 448 10.15 -16.75 -30.13
N THR A 449 9.13 -16.33 -29.36
CA THR A 449 7.73 -16.75 -29.60
C THR A 449 6.89 -15.65 -30.23
N LYS A 450 7.17 -14.40 -29.93
CA LYS A 450 6.43 -13.25 -30.46
C LYS A 450 7.29 -11.99 -30.44
N ILE A 451 7.15 -11.16 -31.48
CA ILE A 451 7.77 -9.83 -31.56
C ILE A 451 6.68 -8.82 -31.92
N THR A 452 6.58 -7.73 -31.22
CA THR A 452 5.58 -6.69 -31.51
C THR A 452 6.15 -5.29 -31.27
N ILE A 453 5.65 -4.34 -32.06
CA ILE A 453 5.96 -2.90 -31.94
C ILE A 453 4.71 -2.09 -31.54
N ILE A 454 3.70 -2.75 -30.98
CA ILE A 454 2.49 -2.11 -30.50
C ILE A 454 2.74 -1.57 -29.08
N PRO A 455 2.64 -0.24 -28.86
CA PRO A 455 2.94 0.34 -27.55
C PRO A 455 1.99 -0.14 -26.45
N ARG A 456 2.54 -0.35 -25.24
CA ARG A 456 1.82 -0.80 -24.06
C ARG A 456 1.76 0.27 -22.97
N THR A 457 0.83 0.15 -22.02
CA THR A 457 0.64 1.13 -20.94
C THR A 457 1.79 1.10 -19.91
N SER A 458 2.58 0.06 -19.83
CA SER A 458 3.82 0.02 -19.04
C SER A 458 4.91 0.98 -19.51
N GLY A 459 4.74 1.56 -20.70
CA GLY A 459 5.72 2.46 -21.33
C GLY A 459 6.58 1.80 -22.40
N ALA A 460 6.50 0.47 -22.55
CA ALA A 460 7.17 -0.23 -23.65
C ALA A 460 6.58 0.18 -25.01
N LEU A 461 7.45 0.48 -25.96
CA LEU A 461 7.08 0.82 -27.36
C LEU A 461 6.98 -0.43 -28.24
N GLY A 462 7.62 -1.50 -27.83
CA GLY A 462 7.61 -2.82 -28.40
C GLY A 462 8.11 -3.83 -27.38
N TYR A 463 8.12 -5.10 -27.70
CA TYR A 463 8.82 -6.14 -26.93
C TYR A 463 9.02 -7.41 -27.75
N THR A 464 10.06 -8.13 -27.41
CA THR A 464 10.39 -9.45 -27.94
C THR A 464 10.16 -10.48 -26.84
N MET A 465 9.23 -11.40 -27.05
CA MET A 465 8.88 -12.44 -26.09
C MET A 465 9.69 -13.71 -26.37
N GLN A 466 10.40 -14.17 -25.36
CA GLN A 466 11.12 -15.43 -25.36
C GLN A 466 10.50 -16.35 -24.30
N VAL A 467 10.23 -17.59 -24.64
CA VAL A 467 9.64 -18.58 -23.73
C VAL A 467 10.53 -19.81 -23.72
N GLU A 468 11.03 -20.14 -22.53
CA GLU A 468 11.81 -21.37 -22.32
C GLU A 468 10.96 -22.59 -22.64
N SER A 469 11.55 -23.57 -23.33
CA SER A 469 10.89 -24.85 -23.63
C SER A 469 10.72 -25.73 -22.38
N GLU A 470 11.66 -25.62 -21.44
CA GLU A 470 11.69 -26.35 -20.16
C GLU A 470 12.06 -25.40 -19.03
N GLU A 471 11.58 -25.65 -17.81
CA GLU A 471 12.02 -24.94 -16.62
C GLU A 471 13.46 -25.31 -16.28
N ARG A 472 14.31 -24.29 -16.16
CA ARG A 472 15.71 -24.44 -15.79
C ARG A 472 16.00 -23.70 -14.50
N ASN A 473 16.51 -24.41 -13.52
CA ASN A 473 16.91 -23.85 -12.24
C ASN A 473 18.37 -23.39 -12.18
N LEU A 474 19.19 -23.81 -13.15
CA LEU A 474 20.61 -23.47 -13.22
C LEU A 474 20.93 -22.84 -14.57
N MET A 475 21.70 -21.77 -14.54
CA MET A 475 22.24 -21.09 -15.71
C MET A 475 23.78 -21.09 -15.65
N THR A 476 24.40 -21.37 -16.75
CA THR A 476 25.86 -21.30 -16.89
C THR A 476 26.31 -19.85 -17.09
N GLN A 477 27.60 -19.59 -16.88
CA GLN A 477 28.19 -18.28 -17.15
C GLN A 477 27.99 -17.86 -18.61
N GLU A 478 28.13 -18.80 -19.56
CA GLU A 478 27.92 -18.56 -20.99
C GLU A 478 26.48 -18.15 -21.31
N GLU A 479 25.49 -18.85 -20.74
CA GLU A 479 24.07 -18.51 -20.91
C GLU A 479 23.74 -17.11 -20.37
N LEU A 480 24.33 -16.71 -19.24
CA LEU A 480 24.14 -15.39 -18.70
C LEU A 480 24.78 -14.29 -19.56
N ILE A 481 25.97 -14.55 -20.13
CA ILE A 481 26.62 -13.64 -21.10
C ILE A 481 25.76 -13.53 -22.36
N ASN A 482 25.25 -14.64 -22.87
CA ASN A 482 24.35 -14.67 -24.03
C ASN A 482 23.07 -13.86 -23.77
N LYS A 483 22.51 -13.94 -22.55
CA LYS A 483 21.36 -13.15 -22.15
C LYS A 483 21.69 -11.65 -22.09
N ILE A 484 22.88 -11.28 -21.62
CA ILE A 484 23.35 -9.88 -21.66
C ILE A 484 23.51 -9.41 -23.11
N ALA A 485 24.07 -10.24 -24.00
CA ALA A 485 24.18 -9.92 -25.43
C ALA A 485 22.79 -9.71 -26.06
N THR A 486 21.84 -10.59 -25.76
CA THR A 486 20.44 -10.42 -26.22
C THR A 486 19.85 -9.08 -25.74
N LEU A 487 20.01 -8.73 -24.46
CA LEU A 487 19.54 -7.44 -23.91
C LEU A 487 20.19 -6.22 -24.57
N THR A 488 21.43 -6.34 -25.04
CA THR A 488 22.11 -5.24 -25.75
C THR A 488 21.76 -5.17 -27.23
N GLY A 489 21.13 -6.22 -27.79
CA GLY A 489 20.84 -6.38 -29.24
C GLY A 489 20.04 -5.22 -29.85
N GLY A 490 19.02 -4.74 -29.17
CA GLY A 490 18.22 -3.58 -29.63
C GLY A 490 19.06 -2.31 -29.80
N ARG A 491 19.88 -1.99 -28.79
CA ARG A 491 20.81 -0.85 -28.85
C ARG A 491 21.85 -1.01 -29.95
N CYS A 492 22.35 -2.22 -30.16
CA CYS A 492 23.31 -2.53 -31.25
C CYS A 492 22.67 -2.30 -32.62
N ALA A 493 21.43 -2.74 -32.82
CA ALA A 493 20.69 -2.53 -34.07
C ALA A 493 20.46 -1.04 -34.36
N GLU A 494 20.05 -0.26 -33.36
CA GLU A 494 19.94 1.21 -33.51
C GLU A 494 21.27 1.84 -33.93
N LYS A 495 22.35 1.49 -33.26
CA LYS A 495 23.67 2.05 -33.56
C LYS A 495 24.18 1.66 -34.93
N LEU A 496 23.99 0.41 -35.32
CA LEU A 496 24.44 -0.15 -36.61
C LEU A 496 23.71 0.50 -37.79
N ILE A 497 22.39 0.64 -37.72
CA ILE A 497 21.55 1.09 -38.84
C ILE A 497 21.39 2.59 -38.91
N PHE A 498 21.15 3.25 -37.75
CA PHE A 498 20.87 4.69 -37.72
C PHE A 498 22.06 5.53 -37.27
N ASN A 499 23.18 4.92 -36.91
CA ASN A 499 24.33 5.57 -36.25
C ASN A 499 23.90 6.49 -35.09
N SER A 500 22.81 6.17 -34.44
CA SER A 500 22.16 6.93 -33.35
C SER A 500 21.74 5.96 -32.24
N ILE A 501 21.49 6.50 -31.07
CA ILE A 501 21.05 5.76 -29.90
C ILE A 501 19.87 6.50 -29.30
N THR A 502 18.85 5.74 -28.87
CA THR A 502 17.64 6.30 -28.27
C THR A 502 17.50 5.95 -26.79
N THR A 503 16.51 6.53 -26.13
CA THR A 503 16.17 6.21 -24.75
C THR A 503 15.40 4.90 -24.59
N GLY A 504 15.04 4.23 -25.70
CA GLY A 504 14.25 3.00 -25.69
C GLY A 504 14.91 1.86 -24.92
N ALA A 505 16.23 1.75 -24.98
CA ALA A 505 17.00 0.70 -24.32
C ALA A 505 17.20 0.88 -22.80
N SER A 506 16.49 1.79 -22.12
CA SER A 506 16.74 2.07 -20.69
C SER A 506 16.50 0.86 -19.79
N ASN A 507 15.45 0.10 -20.02
CA ASN A 507 15.13 -1.10 -19.26
C ASN A 507 16.15 -2.24 -19.54
N ASP A 508 16.56 -2.39 -20.79
CA ASP A 508 17.54 -3.42 -21.19
C ASP A 508 18.90 -3.16 -20.55
N ILE A 509 19.31 -1.90 -20.50
CA ILE A 509 20.55 -1.48 -19.82
C ILE A 509 20.46 -1.80 -18.32
N GLU A 510 19.32 -1.51 -17.68
CA GLU A 510 19.11 -1.81 -16.27
C GLU A 510 19.20 -3.32 -16.01
N GLN A 511 18.53 -4.12 -16.80
CA GLN A 511 18.53 -5.59 -16.68
C GLN A 511 19.90 -6.19 -16.96
N ALA A 512 20.57 -5.77 -18.02
CA ALA A 512 21.94 -6.22 -18.33
C ALA A 512 22.92 -5.88 -17.19
N THR A 513 22.82 -4.68 -16.61
CA THR A 513 23.64 -4.26 -15.48
C THR A 513 23.37 -5.09 -14.23
N LYS A 514 22.10 -5.34 -13.88
CA LYS A 514 21.71 -6.19 -12.74
C LYS A 514 22.25 -7.62 -12.91
N LEU A 515 22.13 -8.17 -14.12
CA LEU A 515 22.59 -9.51 -14.41
C LEU A 515 24.11 -9.63 -14.32
N ALA A 516 24.86 -8.71 -14.94
CA ALA A 516 26.32 -8.67 -14.87
C ALA A 516 26.79 -8.49 -13.40
N ARG A 517 26.13 -7.63 -12.62
CA ARG A 517 26.46 -7.44 -11.20
C ARG A 517 26.23 -8.74 -10.42
N ALA A 518 25.09 -9.41 -10.61
CA ALA A 518 24.79 -10.67 -9.93
C ALA A 518 25.79 -11.79 -10.27
N MET A 519 26.25 -11.87 -11.51
CA MET A 519 27.30 -12.83 -11.93
C MET A 519 28.57 -12.65 -11.10
N ILE A 520 28.97 -11.40 -10.83
CA ILE A 520 30.22 -11.07 -10.13
C ILE A 520 30.03 -11.18 -8.61
N THR A 521 28.96 -10.60 -8.06
CA THR A 521 28.82 -10.41 -6.61
C THR A 521 28.16 -11.60 -5.90
N ARG A 522 27.32 -12.37 -6.61
CA ARG A 522 26.49 -13.44 -6.02
C ARG A 522 26.84 -14.83 -6.49
N TYR A 523 27.10 -14.99 -7.80
CA TYR A 523 27.30 -16.32 -8.38
C TYR A 523 28.76 -16.74 -8.43
N GLY A 524 29.69 -15.84 -8.08
CA GLY A 524 31.12 -16.13 -8.11
C GLY A 524 31.66 -16.42 -9.51
N MET A 525 30.98 -15.90 -10.57
CA MET A 525 31.36 -16.09 -11.97
C MET A 525 32.38 -15.04 -12.44
N SER A 526 33.42 -14.87 -11.66
CA SER A 526 34.48 -13.88 -11.91
C SER A 526 35.83 -14.51 -11.62
N ASP A 527 36.75 -14.46 -12.57
CA ASP A 527 38.11 -14.97 -12.40
C ASP A 527 38.88 -14.24 -11.30
N ARG A 528 38.55 -12.97 -11.08
CA ARG A 528 39.23 -12.13 -10.08
C ARG A 528 38.84 -12.42 -8.65
N PHE A 529 37.55 -12.62 -8.38
CA PHE A 529 37.02 -12.81 -7.03
C PHE A 529 36.68 -14.26 -6.71
N GLY A 530 36.47 -15.10 -7.74
CA GLY A 530 36.14 -16.51 -7.55
C GLY A 530 34.91 -16.72 -6.65
N MET A 531 34.97 -17.69 -5.75
CA MET A 531 33.87 -18.09 -4.87
C MET A 531 33.75 -17.20 -3.62
N VAL A 532 33.67 -15.88 -3.80
CA VAL A 532 33.49 -14.92 -2.71
C VAL A 532 32.13 -14.24 -2.84
N ALA A 533 31.31 -14.30 -1.80
CA ALA A 533 30.05 -13.54 -1.75
C ALA A 533 30.35 -12.08 -1.39
N LEU A 534 30.17 -11.18 -2.33
CA LEU A 534 30.45 -9.75 -2.20
C LEU A 534 29.19 -8.91 -1.94
N GLU A 535 28.03 -9.56 -1.95
CA GLU A 535 26.72 -8.94 -1.78
C GLU A 535 25.86 -9.79 -0.84
N THR A 536 25.14 -9.12 0.05
CA THR A 536 24.15 -9.76 0.93
C THR A 536 22.77 -9.29 0.53
N GLN A 537 21.86 -10.21 0.23
CA GLN A 537 20.45 -9.89 0.02
C GLN A 537 19.72 -9.72 1.35
N ASN A 538 19.11 -8.57 1.55
CA ASN A 538 18.34 -8.29 2.75
C ASN A 538 16.92 -8.87 2.71
N ASN A 539 16.39 -9.18 1.51
CA ASN A 539 15.08 -9.79 1.34
C ASN A 539 14.99 -10.60 0.04
N PRO A 540 15.06 -11.93 0.09
CA PRO A 540 15.02 -12.76 -1.12
C PRO A 540 13.67 -12.76 -1.84
N TYR A 541 12.56 -12.44 -1.16
CA TYR A 541 11.21 -12.56 -1.70
C TYR A 541 10.64 -11.28 -2.35
N LEU A 542 11.20 -10.11 -2.04
CA LEU A 542 10.70 -8.82 -2.54
C LEU A 542 11.65 -8.13 -3.53
N GLY A 543 12.69 -8.82 -4.01
CA GLY A 543 13.71 -8.21 -4.85
C GLY A 543 14.40 -7.03 -4.14
N GLY A 544 14.51 -7.14 -2.80
CA GLY A 544 14.93 -6.06 -1.92
C GLY A 544 16.36 -5.62 -2.10
N ASP A 545 16.68 -4.50 -1.48
CA ASP A 545 17.99 -3.88 -1.50
C ASP A 545 19.09 -4.88 -1.11
N SER A 546 20.00 -5.08 -2.03
CA SER A 546 21.22 -5.78 -1.76
C SER A 546 22.27 -4.80 -1.25
N SER A 547 23.01 -5.18 -0.25
CA SER A 547 24.13 -4.40 0.27
C SER A 547 25.45 -5.06 -0.07
N LEU A 548 26.38 -4.28 -0.62
CA LEU A 548 27.74 -4.74 -0.84
C LEU A 548 28.45 -4.97 0.51
N SER A 549 29.04 -6.15 0.66
CA SER A 549 29.82 -6.55 1.85
C SER A 549 31.31 -6.55 1.53
N CYS A 550 31.84 -5.44 0.99
CA CYS A 550 33.21 -5.34 0.55
C CYS A 550 33.80 -3.94 0.79
N SER A 551 35.12 -3.82 0.64
CA SER A 551 35.80 -2.53 0.74
C SER A 551 35.46 -1.60 -0.43
N PRO A 552 35.59 -0.27 -0.27
CA PRO A 552 35.39 0.68 -1.38
C PRO A 552 36.25 0.39 -2.62
N GLN A 553 37.47 -0.12 -2.43
CA GLN A 553 38.34 -0.50 -3.53
C GLN A 553 37.74 -1.70 -4.31
N THR A 554 37.28 -2.72 -3.60
CA THR A 554 36.63 -3.90 -4.21
C THR A 554 35.33 -3.48 -4.92
N ALA A 555 34.57 -2.53 -4.36
CA ALA A 555 33.38 -2.01 -5.01
C ALA A 555 33.70 -1.32 -6.35
N ALA A 556 34.78 -0.53 -6.40
CA ALA A 556 35.23 0.09 -7.66
C ALA A 556 35.66 -0.95 -8.69
N ASP A 557 36.35 -2.01 -8.24
CA ASP A 557 36.72 -3.13 -9.12
C ASP A 557 35.49 -3.89 -9.67
N ILE A 558 34.47 -4.10 -8.82
CA ILE A 558 33.18 -4.69 -9.24
C ILE A 558 32.54 -3.83 -10.34
N ASP A 559 32.47 -2.51 -10.12
CA ASP A 559 31.87 -1.59 -11.09
C ASP A 559 32.58 -1.64 -12.45
N GLN A 560 33.93 -1.70 -12.45
CA GLN A 560 34.69 -1.85 -13.68
C GLN A 560 34.38 -3.18 -14.38
N MET A 561 34.33 -4.28 -13.64
CA MET A 561 34.01 -5.61 -14.21
C MET A 561 32.59 -5.68 -14.75
N VAL A 562 31.63 -5.02 -14.13
CA VAL A 562 30.24 -4.90 -14.65
C VAL A 562 30.25 -4.19 -16.00
N VAL A 563 30.98 -3.07 -16.11
CA VAL A 563 31.14 -2.35 -17.39
C VAL A 563 31.77 -3.24 -18.46
N ASP A 564 32.83 -3.96 -18.11
CA ASP A 564 33.54 -4.84 -19.05
C ASP A 564 32.65 -6.02 -19.51
N THR A 565 31.88 -6.61 -18.59
CA THR A 565 30.95 -7.71 -18.90
C THR A 565 29.82 -7.25 -19.82
N VAL A 566 29.18 -6.11 -19.52
CA VAL A 566 28.13 -5.56 -20.39
C VAL A 566 28.69 -5.16 -21.75
N LYS A 567 29.89 -4.59 -21.79
CA LYS A 567 30.57 -4.27 -23.04
C LYS A 567 30.89 -5.52 -23.88
N HIS A 568 31.35 -6.59 -23.25
CA HIS A 568 31.57 -7.86 -23.95
C HIS A 568 30.28 -8.41 -24.60
N GLY A 569 29.15 -8.39 -23.86
CA GLY A 569 27.84 -8.73 -24.41
C GLY A 569 27.44 -7.82 -25.59
N TYR A 570 27.67 -6.52 -25.45
CA TYR A 570 27.41 -5.55 -26.52
C TYR A 570 28.26 -5.82 -27.78
N ASP A 571 29.55 -6.07 -27.64
CA ASP A 571 30.46 -6.35 -28.75
C ASP A 571 30.07 -7.66 -29.43
N THR A 572 29.67 -8.68 -28.66
CA THR A 572 29.13 -9.95 -29.20
C THR A 572 27.87 -9.75 -30.02
N ALA A 573 26.90 -8.96 -29.49
CA ALA A 573 25.67 -8.64 -30.18
C ALA A 573 25.93 -7.85 -31.47
N MET A 574 26.85 -6.90 -31.45
CA MET A 574 27.24 -6.10 -32.62
C MET A 574 27.81 -6.98 -33.72
N ASP A 575 28.73 -7.87 -33.37
CA ASP A 575 29.34 -8.84 -34.30
C ASP A 575 28.30 -9.75 -34.99
N LEU A 576 27.33 -10.24 -34.19
CA LEU A 576 26.23 -11.07 -34.72
C LEU A 576 25.35 -10.30 -35.71
N LEU A 577 25.01 -9.06 -35.38
CA LEU A 577 24.15 -8.21 -36.22
C LEU A 577 24.88 -7.74 -37.49
N GLU A 578 26.16 -7.39 -37.42
CA GLU A 578 26.97 -7.03 -38.61
C GLU A 578 27.06 -8.16 -39.60
N LYS A 579 27.29 -9.39 -39.14
CA LYS A 579 27.35 -10.59 -40.00
C LYS A 579 26.01 -10.94 -40.63
N ASN A 580 24.90 -10.53 -40.01
CA ASN A 580 23.54 -10.88 -40.45
C ASN A 580 22.70 -9.65 -40.86
N GLN A 581 23.35 -8.58 -41.32
CA GLN A 581 22.69 -7.30 -41.61
C GLN A 581 21.56 -7.43 -42.65
N LYS A 582 21.71 -8.29 -43.67
CA LYS A 582 20.64 -8.54 -44.65
C LYS A 582 19.37 -9.07 -43.98
N LYS A 583 19.50 -10.06 -43.08
CA LYS A 583 18.37 -10.63 -42.33
C LYS A 583 17.77 -9.65 -41.38
N LEU A 584 18.58 -8.80 -40.73
CA LEU A 584 18.12 -7.71 -39.91
C LEU A 584 17.20 -6.74 -40.69
N HIS A 585 17.59 -6.36 -41.92
CA HIS A 585 16.76 -5.49 -42.75
C HIS A 585 15.46 -6.16 -43.21
N GLU A 586 15.53 -7.43 -43.65
CA GLU A 586 14.38 -8.22 -44.11
C GLU A 586 13.33 -8.35 -42.99
N LEU A 587 13.75 -8.78 -41.80
CA LEU A 587 12.89 -8.97 -40.65
C LEU A 587 12.33 -7.66 -40.10
N ALA A 588 13.15 -6.60 -40.00
CA ALA A 588 12.70 -5.30 -39.52
C ALA A 588 11.66 -4.68 -40.47
N LYS A 589 11.81 -4.82 -41.78
CA LYS A 589 10.81 -4.39 -42.76
C LYS A 589 9.51 -5.17 -42.59
N TYR A 590 9.58 -6.48 -42.44
CA TYR A 590 8.42 -7.33 -42.25
C TYR A 590 7.67 -7.00 -40.97
N LEU A 591 8.39 -6.78 -39.86
CA LEU A 591 7.82 -6.33 -38.59
C LEU A 591 7.20 -4.91 -38.68
N TYR A 592 7.85 -3.99 -39.39
CA TYR A 592 7.31 -2.65 -39.64
C TYR A 592 5.95 -2.68 -40.33
N GLU A 593 5.77 -3.61 -41.31
CA GLU A 593 4.53 -3.74 -42.07
C GLU A 593 3.44 -4.46 -41.27
N LYS A 594 3.79 -5.54 -40.58
CA LYS A 594 2.82 -6.39 -39.84
C LYS A 594 2.54 -5.93 -38.39
N GLU A 595 3.43 -5.15 -37.80
CA GLU A 595 3.41 -4.65 -36.39
C GLU A 595 3.53 -5.75 -35.32
N THR A 596 3.19 -6.99 -35.65
CA THR A 596 3.35 -8.17 -34.79
C THR A 596 3.65 -9.38 -35.67
N ILE A 597 4.67 -10.15 -35.28
CA ILE A 597 5.06 -11.40 -35.96
C ILE A 597 5.22 -12.52 -34.94
N THR A 598 4.87 -13.73 -35.33
CA THR A 598 5.05 -14.93 -34.51
C THR A 598 6.49 -15.42 -34.60
N GLY A 599 6.92 -16.22 -33.61
CA GLY A 599 8.23 -16.86 -33.64
C GLY A 599 8.42 -17.79 -34.84
N GLU A 600 7.34 -18.46 -35.31
CA GLU A 600 7.37 -19.30 -36.51
C GLU A 600 7.65 -18.48 -37.76
N GLU A 601 6.94 -17.37 -37.98
CA GLU A 601 7.16 -16.45 -39.09
C GLU A 601 8.58 -15.88 -39.06
N PHE A 602 9.05 -15.49 -37.89
CA PHE A 602 10.40 -15.00 -37.66
C PHE A 602 11.45 -16.06 -38.08
N MET A 603 11.30 -17.32 -37.62
CA MET A 603 12.22 -18.41 -37.94
C MET A 603 12.16 -18.81 -39.40
N GLN A 604 10.98 -18.79 -40.03
CA GLN A 604 10.85 -19.06 -41.48
C GLN A 604 11.66 -18.06 -42.32
N ILE A 605 11.62 -16.79 -41.99
CA ILE A 605 12.39 -15.75 -42.68
C ILE A 605 13.89 -15.90 -42.38
N LEU A 606 14.24 -16.17 -41.11
CA LEU A 606 15.64 -16.32 -40.70
C LEU A 606 16.32 -17.49 -41.39
N THR A 607 15.65 -18.66 -41.46
CA THR A 607 16.21 -19.90 -42.01
C THR A 607 16.05 -20.05 -43.53
N ARG A 608 15.28 -19.16 -44.18
CA ARG A 608 15.11 -19.14 -45.61
C ARG A 608 16.46 -18.91 -46.26
N THR A 609 16.97 -19.96 -46.94
CA THR A 609 18.16 -19.90 -47.78
C THR A 609 17.82 -19.09 -49.02
N GLU A 610 18.58 -18.06 -49.37
CA GLU A 610 18.46 -17.36 -50.66
C GLU A 610 18.69 -18.40 -51.75
N THR A 611 17.66 -18.80 -52.51
CA THR A 611 17.85 -19.55 -53.74
C THR A 611 18.50 -18.60 -54.73
N LEU A 612 19.55 -19.07 -55.41
CA LEU A 612 20.41 -18.31 -56.36
C LEU A 612 19.64 -17.61 -57.51
N GLU A 613 18.32 -17.81 -57.61
CA GLU A 613 17.45 -17.21 -58.64
C GLU A 613 17.03 -15.75 -58.36
N GLU A 614 17.13 -15.25 -57.15
CA GLU A 614 16.78 -13.84 -56.82
C GLU A 614 17.97 -12.86 -56.94
N ALA A 615 19.20 -13.37 -57.09
CA ALA A 615 20.42 -12.55 -57.24
C ALA A 615 20.67 -12.10 -58.70
N GLU A 616 20.01 -12.70 -59.71
CA GLU A 616 20.17 -12.35 -61.12
C GLU A 616 19.07 -11.40 -61.67
N GLY A 617 18.16 -10.97 -60.85
CA GLY A 617 16.98 -10.16 -61.23
C GLY A 617 17.02 -8.68 -60.89
N LYS A 618 18.20 -8.02 -60.91
CA LYS A 618 18.29 -6.55 -60.96
C LYS A 618 19.47 -6.07 -61.75
#